data_cb0770b5c0a16c7f88c612ca93e9f4b2
#
_entry.id   cb0770b5c0a16c7f88c612ca93e9f4b2
#
_cell.length_a   1.000
_cell.length_b   1.000
_cell.length_c   1.000
_cell.angle_alpha   90.00
_cell.angle_beta   90.00
_cell.angle_gamma   90.00
#
_symmetry.space_group_name_H-M   'P 1'
#
loop_
_entity.id
_entity.type
_entity.pdbx_description
1 polymer ?
#
loop_
_entity_poly.entity_id
_entity_poly.type
_entity_poly.pdbx_seq_one_letter_code
_entity_poly.pdbx_strand_id
1 'polypeptide(L)'
;MHEAAGAILRDRPAASAELTITWEEVCRYLDSLAVRGRRQETIQVYRPKLEAFYRFLPEDKRITADTLELWRAALLREGYSPGTANTHVSAVNGLLAYLGRRDLQLIGQLDTGEEIQPELSRNEYLRLLATARNLGRERTYLMVKVFALTGIRVSELHRVTVRAVEEGRVLTACDGRQQYALIPSCLRKELTAYLQRTGITAGPIFVTRNGRPMRRTQVSGEIRTLCRDARVDGDKSNPRCLRRLYQVTQERIRDSVQMLAEQAHERLLEEEQLTVGWEQDG
;
A
#
# COMPACT_ATOMS: atom_id res chain seq x y z
N MET A 1 -27.06 37.66 -46.58
CA MET A 1 -28.09 37.75 -45.52
C MET A 1 -27.92 36.49 -44.69
N HIS A 2 -27.08 36.50 -43.70
CA HIS A 2 -27.16 36.90 -42.30
C HIS A 2 -28.43 36.42 -41.59
N GLU A 3 -28.27 35.51 -40.66
CA GLU A 3 -28.62 35.59 -39.23
C GLU A 3 -28.39 34.23 -38.60
N ALA A 4 -27.40 34.10 -37.75
CA ALA A 4 -27.43 34.31 -36.30
C ALA A 4 -28.10 33.12 -35.60
N ALA A 5 -27.33 32.08 -35.30
CA ALA A 5 -27.64 31.07 -34.28
C ALA A 5 -27.15 31.58 -32.93
N GLY A 6 -28.08 32.16 -32.16
CA GLY A 6 -27.84 32.60 -30.78
C GLY A 6 -27.51 31.42 -29.87
N ALA A 7 -26.35 31.48 -29.24
CA ALA A 7 -25.94 30.59 -28.19
C ALA A 7 -26.80 30.83 -26.95
N ILE A 8 -27.60 29.84 -26.55
CA ILE A 8 -28.24 29.81 -25.24
C ILE A 8 -27.18 29.38 -24.23
N LEU A 9 -26.47 30.36 -23.69
CA LEU A 9 -25.76 30.21 -22.42
C LEU A 9 -26.82 30.01 -21.33
N ARG A 10 -27.02 28.76 -20.93
CA ARG A 10 -27.76 28.42 -19.73
C ARG A 10 -26.98 28.98 -18.56
N ASP A 11 -27.48 30.04 -17.95
CA ASP A 11 -27.11 30.53 -16.63
C ASP A 11 -27.18 29.35 -15.64
N ARG A 12 -26.02 28.80 -15.28
CA ARG A 12 -25.90 28.04 -14.05
C ARG A 12 -25.97 29.03 -12.90
N PRO A 13 -26.92 28.90 -11.96
CA PRO A 13 -26.90 29.74 -10.76
C PRO A 13 -25.52 29.59 -10.14
N ALA A 14 -24.85 30.71 -9.87
CA ALA A 14 -23.60 30.74 -9.13
C ALA A 14 -23.84 30.00 -7.81
N ALA A 15 -23.26 28.79 -7.68
CA ALA A 15 -23.32 28.08 -6.44
C ALA A 15 -22.75 29.01 -5.38
N SER A 16 -23.50 29.29 -4.30
CA SER A 16 -23.03 30.15 -3.21
C SER A 16 -21.64 29.64 -2.81
N ALA A 17 -20.66 30.54 -2.70
CA ALA A 17 -19.26 30.20 -2.39
C ALA A 17 -19.10 29.53 -1.01
N GLU A 18 -20.18 29.17 -0.35
CA GLU A 18 -20.26 28.67 1.01
C GLU A 18 -21.19 27.47 1.11
N LEU A 19 -20.88 26.58 2.04
CA LEU A 19 -21.68 25.40 2.38
C LEU A 19 -21.74 25.26 3.91
N THR A 20 -22.93 25.14 4.46
CA THR A 20 -23.12 24.73 5.87
C THR A 20 -23.38 23.24 5.92
N ILE A 21 -22.69 22.51 6.80
CA ILE A 21 -22.84 21.06 6.95
C ILE A 21 -23.34 20.69 8.34
N THR A 22 -24.08 19.60 8.40
CA THR A 22 -24.54 18.98 9.64
C THR A 22 -23.76 17.68 9.91
N TRP A 23 -23.69 17.30 11.18
CA TRP A 23 -23.08 16.00 11.54
C TRP A 23 -23.83 14.81 10.93
N GLU A 24 -25.13 14.94 10.75
CA GLU A 24 -25.96 13.93 10.11
C GLU A 24 -25.56 13.68 8.64
N GLU A 25 -25.21 14.74 7.90
CA GLU A 25 -24.70 14.61 6.53
C GLU A 25 -23.34 13.89 6.48
N VAL A 26 -22.47 14.14 7.47
CA VAL A 26 -21.21 13.42 7.62
C VAL A 26 -21.47 11.91 7.88
N CYS A 27 -22.43 11.60 8.75
CA CYS A 27 -22.83 10.20 9.01
C CYS A 27 -23.39 9.54 7.75
N ARG A 28 -24.29 10.21 7.01
CA ARG A 28 -24.83 9.70 5.74
C ARG A 28 -23.74 9.44 4.70
N TYR A 29 -22.73 10.31 4.63
CA TYR A 29 -21.57 10.06 3.78
C TYR A 29 -20.81 8.79 4.20
N LEU A 30 -20.50 8.61 5.48
CA LEU A 30 -19.81 7.42 6.00
C LEU A 30 -20.60 6.13 5.69
N ASP A 31 -21.92 6.16 5.86
CA ASP A 31 -22.80 5.02 5.54
C ASP A 31 -22.80 4.76 4.02
N SER A 32 -22.80 5.81 3.19
CA SER A 32 -22.71 5.66 1.74
C SER A 32 -21.42 4.99 1.27
N LEU A 33 -20.33 5.14 2.00
CA LEU A 33 -19.07 4.45 1.70
C LEU A 33 -19.20 2.94 1.89
N ALA A 34 -19.94 2.50 2.92
CA ALA A 34 -20.21 1.08 3.14
C ALA A 34 -21.06 0.49 2.01
N VAL A 35 -22.11 1.18 1.59
CA VAL A 35 -22.96 0.77 0.46
C VAL A 35 -22.18 0.69 -0.85
N ARG A 36 -21.23 1.60 -1.08
CA ARG A 36 -20.33 1.59 -2.25
C ARG A 36 -19.23 0.54 -2.20
N GLY A 37 -19.25 -0.37 -1.22
CA GLY A 37 -18.30 -1.46 -1.09
C GLY A 37 -16.90 -1.02 -0.62
N ARG A 38 -16.77 0.17 0.00
CA ARG A 38 -15.51 0.55 0.64
C ARG A 38 -15.25 -0.34 1.85
N ARG A 39 -13.98 -0.68 2.07
CA ARG A 39 -13.59 -1.53 3.20
C ARG A 39 -13.91 -0.85 4.53
N GLN A 40 -14.35 -1.63 5.51
CA GLN A 40 -14.67 -1.14 6.85
C GLN A 40 -13.50 -0.39 7.49
N GLU A 41 -12.26 -0.84 7.24
CA GLU A 41 -11.07 -0.16 7.74
C GLU A 41 -10.93 1.27 7.20
N THR A 42 -11.33 1.52 5.96
CA THR A 42 -11.32 2.87 5.37
C THR A 42 -12.33 3.77 6.08
N ILE A 43 -13.51 3.27 6.38
CA ILE A 43 -14.57 4.02 7.08
C ILE A 43 -14.11 4.35 8.51
N GLN A 44 -13.49 3.38 9.20
CA GLN A 44 -12.91 3.58 10.53
C GLN A 44 -11.78 4.62 10.55
N VAL A 45 -11.02 4.73 9.46
CA VAL A 45 -9.97 5.75 9.30
C VAL A 45 -10.56 7.13 8.96
N TYR A 46 -11.65 7.20 8.21
CA TYR A 46 -12.27 8.46 7.80
C TYR A 46 -13.07 9.12 8.92
N ARG A 47 -13.80 8.34 9.72
CA ARG A 47 -14.64 8.87 10.81
C ARG A 47 -13.90 9.84 11.72
N PRO A 48 -12.78 9.50 12.38
CA PRO A 48 -12.08 10.43 13.29
C PRO A 48 -11.53 11.66 12.57
N LYS A 49 -11.20 11.57 11.26
CA LYS A 49 -10.72 12.69 10.47
C LYS A 49 -11.84 13.69 10.17
N LEU A 50 -13.02 13.17 9.82
CA LEU A 50 -14.21 13.99 9.60
C LEU A 50 -14.72 14.60 10.91
N GLU A 51 -14.63 13.90 12.04
CA GLU A 51 -14.92 14.44 13.38
C GLU A 51 -13.98 15.58 13.75
N ALA A 52 -12.67 15.43 13.46
CA ALA A 52 -11.68 16.48 13.69
C ALA A 52 -11.98 17.71 12.83
N PHE A 53 -12.30 17.51 11.54
CA PHE A 53 -12.71 18.61 10.66
C PHE A 53 -13.98 19.30 11.13
N TYR A 54 -15.02 18.55 11.48
CA TYR A 54 -16.28 19.11 11.96
C TYR A 54 -16.11 19.95 13.25
N ARG A 55 -15.18 19.54 14.13
CA ARG A 55 -14.80 20.33 15.33
C ARG A 55 -14.02 21.58 14.99
N PHE A 56 -13.17 21.54 13.97
CA PHE A 56 -12.39 22.68 13.49
C PHE A 56 -13.28 23.79 12.90
N LEU A 57 -14.41 23.44 12.27
CA LEU A 57 -15.33 24.41 11.70
C LEU A 57 -15.90 25.35 12.77
N PRO A 58 -16.21 26.62 12.41
CA PRO A 58 -16.89 27.57 13.29
C PRO A 58 -18.25 27.03 13.78
N GLU A 59 -18.90 27.73 14.69
CA GLU A 59 -20.17 27.28 15.29
C GLU A 59 -21.26 27.06 14.25
N ASP A 60 -21.34 27.90 13.24
CA ASP A 60 -22.29 27.82 12.12
C ASP A 60 -21.98 26.70 11.11
N LYS A 61 -20.88 25.92 11.34
CA LYS A 61 -20.44 24.81 10.49
C LYS A 61 -20.32 25.14 9.00
N ARG A 62 -19.90 26.36 8.72
CA ARG A 62 -19.74 26.90 7.38
C ARG A 62 -18.36 26.55 6.80
N ILE A 63 -18.39 26.13 5.53
CA ILE A 63 -17.21 25.82 4.71
C ILE A 63 -17.16 26.84 3.56
N THR A 64 -16.04 27.50 3.41
CA THR A 64 -15.71 28.42 2.31
C THR A 64 -14.59 27.84 1.45
N ALA A 65 -14.23 28.51 0.36
CA ALA A 65 -13.14 28.08 -0.51
C ALA A 65 -11.79 27.91 0.22
N ASP A 66 -11.52 28.74 1.24
CA ASP A 66 -10.25 28.73 1.97
C ASP A 66 -10.24 27.77 3.18
N THR A 67 -11.39 27.23 3.56
CA THR A 67 -11.55 26.45 4.81
C THR A 67 -10.61 25.24 4.85
N LEU A 68 -10.47 24.50 3.75
CA LEU A 68 -9.62 23.30 3.70
C LEU A 68 -8.13 23.67 3.77
N GLU A 69 -7.74 24.80 3.19
CA GLU A 69 -6.36 25.27 3.26
C GLU A 69 -6.00 25.72 4.68
N LEU A 70 -6.87 26.46 5.34
CA LEU A 70 -6.73 26.86 6.73
C LEU A 70 -6.65 25.63 7.66
N TRP A 71 -7.51 24.64 7.41
CA TRP A 71 -7.48 23.40 8.19
C TRP A 71 -6.18 22.60 7.95
N ARG A 72 -5.73 22.47 6.70
CA ARG A 72 -4.46 21.85 6.38
C ARG A 72 -3.29 22.53 7.11
N ALA A 73 -3.26 23.84 7.12
CA ALA A 73 -2.27 24.62 7.85
C ALA A 73 -2.36 24.41 9.38
N ALA A 74 -3.57 24.26 9.92
CA ALA A 74 -3.79 23.97 11.33
C ALA A 74 -3.25 22.59 11.69
N LEU A 75 -3.52 21.55 10.89
CA LEU A 75 -2.97 20.20 11.10
C LEU A 75 -1.45 20.18 11.14
N LEU A 76 -0.79 20.94 10.24
CA LEU A 76 0.68 21.02 10.24
C LEU A 76 1.20 21.71 11.50
N ARG A 77 0.52 22.76 11.98
CA ARG A 77 0.87 23.45 13.24
C ARG A 77 0.68 22.55 14.48
N GLU A 78 -0.29 21.65 14.44
CA GLU A 78 -0.51 20.62 15.48
C GLU A 78 0.53 19.48 15.42
N GLY A 79 1.47 19.51 14.46
CA GLY A 79 2.55 18.53 14.35
C GLY A 79 2.21 17.29 13.50
N TYR A 80 1.10 17.29 12.79
CA TYR A 80 0.82 16.19 11.85
C TYR A 80 1.80 16.23 10.66
N SER A 81 2.24 15.05 10.23
CA SER A 81 3.07 14.93 9.03
C SER A 81 2.29 15.35 7.77
N PRO A 82 2.98 15.84 6.70
CA PRO A 82 2.35 16.18 5.42
C PRO A 82 1.47 15.04 4.86
N GLY A 83 1.94 13.79 4.92
CA GLY A 83 1.16 12.63 4.48
C GLY A 83 -0.11 12.39 5.30
N THR A 84 -0.05 12.65 6.61
CA THR A 84 -1.23 12.58 7.48
C THR A 84 -2.21 13.70 7.14
N ALA A 85 -1.75 14.94 6.97
CA ALA A 85 -2.58 16.08 6.57
C ALA A 85 -3.25 15.81 5.21
N ASN A 86 -2.53 15.30 4.22
CA ASN A 86 -3.09 14.90 2.93
C ASN A 86 -4.23 13.89 3.07
N THR A 87 -4.09 12.91 3.97
CA THR A 87 -5.15 11.92 4.19
C THR A 87 -6.37 12.50 4.90
N HIS A 88 -6.20 13.52 5.74
CA HIS A 88 -7.29 14.26 6.36
C HIS A 88 -8.06 15.06 5.30
N VAL A 89 -7.35 15.83 4.47
CA VAL A 89 -7.94 16.60 3.36
C VAL A 89 -8.66 15.67 2.38
N SER A 90 -8.08 14.51 2.05
CA SER A 90 -8.72 13.53 1.16
C SER A 90 -10.06 13.01 1.69
N ALA A 91 -10.19 12.82 3.00
CA ALA A 91 -11.45 12.39 3.61
C ALA A 91 -12.55 13.48 3.46
N VAL A 92 -12.18 14.76 3.66
CA VAL A 92 -13.11 15.91 3.51
C VAL A 92 -13.44 16.16 2.05
N ASN A 93 -12.45 16.07 1.15
CA ASN A 93 -12.71 16.14 -0.28
C ASN A 93 -13.72 15.08 -0.75
N GLY A 94 -13.65 13.88 -0.16
CA GLY A 94 -14.63 12.83 -0.40
C GLY A 94 -16.04 13.20 0.07
N LEU A 95 -16.17 13.83 1.24
CA LEU A 95 -17.43 14.37 1.76
C LEU A 95 -17.99 15.47 0.86
N LEU A 96 -17.15 16.45 0.48
CA LEU A 96 -17.57 17.54 -0.40
C LEU A 96 -18.02 17.03 -1.78
N ALA A 97 -17.32 16.04 -2.34
CA ALA A 97 -17.77 15.39 -3.57
C ALA A 97 -19.12 14.67 -3.41
N TYR A 98 -19.38 14.05 -2.27
CA TYR A 98 -20.65 13.42 -1.95
C TYR A 98 -21.79 14.44 -1.87
N LEU A 99 -21.52 15.60 -1.28
CA LEU A 99 -22.46 16.71 -1.17
C LEU A 99 -22.62 17.55 -2.48
N GLY A 100 -21.92 17.14 -3.55
CA GLY A 100 -21.97 17.85 -4.84
C GLY A 100 -21.15 19.14 -4.91
N ARG A 101 -20.36 19.45 -3.87
CA ARG A 101 -19.58 20.68 -3.73
C ARG A 101 -18.10 20.47 -4.03
N ARG A 102 -17.81 20.05 -5.26
CA ARG A 102 -16.43 19.87 -5.75
C ARG A 102 -15.65 21.18 -5.88
N ASP A 103 -16.36 22.28 -5.99
CA ASP A 103 -15.84 23.65 -6.02
C ASP A 103 -15.09 24.04 -4.73
N LEU A 104 -15.46 23.45 -3.59
CA LEU A 104 -14.84 23.67 -2.29
C LEU A 104 -13.71 22.67 -1.96
N GLN A 105 -13.39 21.74 -2.86
CA GLN A 105 -12.31 20.79 -2.65
C GLN A 105 -10.94 21.46 -2.75
N LEU A 106 -10.03 21.07 -1.89
CA LEU A 106 -8.63 21.47 -2.00
C LEU A 106 -7.90 20.50 -2.96
N ILE A 107 -7.50 21.07 -4.10
CA ILE A 107 -6.73 20.37 -5.11
C ILE A 107 -5.23 20.56 -4.81
N GLY A 108 -4.46 19.51 -4.92
CA GLY A 108 -3.04 19.50 -4.61
C GLY A 108 -2.72 18.91 -3.24
N GLN A 109 -1.80 17.97 -3.26
CA GLN A 109 -1.27 17.35 -2.05
C GLN A 109 0.01 18.07 -1.63
N LEU A 110 0.25 18.12 -0.31
CA LEU A 110 1.55 18.52 0.20
C LEU A 110 2.58 17.48 -0.27
N ASP A 111 3.74 17.97 -0.64
CA ASP A 111 4.88 17.09 -0.87
C ASP A 111 5.20 16.36 0.44
N THR A 112 5.16 15.06 0.39
CA THR A 112 5.49 14.24 1.57
C THR A 112 6.98 13.99 1.70
N GLY A 113 7.79 14.54 0.80
CA GLY A 113 9.11 14.05 0.51
C GLY A 113 9.03 12.58 0.06
N GLU A 114 9.93 12.09 -0.70
CA GLU A 114 10.09 10.65 -0.82
C GLU A 114 10.47 10.13 0.57
N GLU A 115 9.49 9.61 1.33
CA GLU A 115 9.80 8.67 2.41
C GLU A 115 10.48 7.47 1.73
N ILE A 116 11.77 7.64 1.43
CA ILE A 116 12.61 6.53 1.00
C ILE A 116 12.56 5.54 2.15
N GLN A 117 11.70 4.54 2.01
CA GLN A 117 11.63 3.46 3.02
C GLN A 117 13.04 2.90 3.14
N PRO A 118 13.66 2.95 4.33
CA PRO A 118 15.03 2.49 4.48
C PRO A 118 15.14 1.06 3.96
N GLU A 119 16.09 0.85 3.07
CA GLU A 119 16.26 -0.45 2.44
C GLU A 119 16.96 -1.41 3.40
N LEU A 120 16.33 -2.55 3.62
CA LEU A 120 16.95 -3.65 4.35
C LEU A 120 17.99 -4.32 3.45
N SER A 121 19.26 -4.28 3.84
CA SER A 121 20.31 -4.97 3.10
C SER A 121 20.16 -6.49 3.18
N ARG A 122 20.73 -7.21 2.22
CA ARG A 122 20.75 -8.67 2.25
C ARG A 122 21.43 -9.22 3.52
N ASN A 123 22.49 -8.59 4.00
CA ASN A 123 23.19 -9.02 5.21
C ASN A 123 22.34 -8.81 6.48
N GLU A 124 21.60 -7.70 6.56
CA GLU A 124 20.64 -7.48 7.65
C GLU A 124 19.52 -8.51 7.62
N TYR A 125 18.99 -8.81 6.44
CA TYR A 125 17.97 -9.86 6.28
C TYR A 125 18.49 -11.22 6.74
N LEU A 126 19.68 -11.63 6.35
CA LEU A 126 20.28 -12.88 6.80
C LEU A 126 20.51 -12.91 8.30
N ARG A 127 20.91 -11.78 8.90
CA ARG A 127 21.02 -11.63 10.37
C ARG A 127 19.67 -11.82 11.07
N LEU A 128 18.59 -11.24 10.52
CA LEU A 128 17.23 -11.46 11.05
C LEU A 128 16.87 -12.94 11.06
N LEU A 129 17.12 -13.65 9.96
CA LEU A 129 16.84 -15.07 9.85
C LEU A 129 17.67 -15.90 10.85
N ALA A 130 18.97 -15.64 10.94
CA ALA A 130 19.85 -16.32 11.87
C ALA A 130 19.43 -16.08 13.33
N THR A 131 19.12 -14.83 13.70
CA THR A 131 18.66 -14.44 15.04
C THR A 131 17.33 -15.13 15.37
N ALA A 132 16.36 -15.13 14.45
CA ALA A 132 15.07 -15.80 14.67
C ALA A 132 15.25 -17.30 14.90
N ARG A 133 16.13 -17.94 14.14
CA ARG A 133 16.45 -19.37 14.27
C ARG A 133 17.12 -19.67 15.62
N ASN A 134 18.12 -18.88 15.99
CA ASN A 134 18.85 -19.08 17.24
C ASN A 134 17.96 -18.87 18.50
N LEU A 135 16.96 -17.99 18.39
CA LEU A 135 15.99 -17.75 19.45
C LEU A 135 14.78 -18.70 19.42
N GLY A 136 14.76 -19.70 18.52
CA GLY A 136 13.63 -20.62 18.39
C GLY A 136 12.31 -19.94 17.95
N ARG A 137 12.36 -18.75 17.35
CA ARG A 137 11.16 -18.00 16.91
C ARG A 137 10.76 -18.38 15.50
N GLU A 138 10.40 -19.65 15.30
CA GLU A 138 10.13 -20.20 13.98
C GLU A 138 9.01 -19.46 13.24
N ARG A 139 7.91 -19.13 13.93
CA ARG A 139 6.82 -18.35 13.32
C ARG A 139 7.30 -17.02 12.75
N THR A 140 8.08 -16.27 13.53
CA THR A 140 8.61 -14.97 13.11
C THR A 140 9.63 -15.13 11.98
N TYR A 141 10.47 -16.15 12.02
CA TYR A 141 11.38 -16.52 10.93
C TYR A 141 10.62 -16.73 9.61
N LEU A 142 9.54 -17.52 9.62
CA LEU A 142 8.73 -17.79 8.45
C LEU A 142 7.97 -16.56 7.98
N MET A 143 7.43 -15.72 8.89
CA MET A 143 6.80 -14.45 8.52
C MET A 143 7.78 -13.53 7.78
N VAL A 144 9.00 -13.37 8.28
CA VAL A 144 10.06 -12.57 7.63
C VAL A 144 10.34 -13.09 6.23
N LYS A 145 10.47 -14.40 6.07
CA LYS A 145 10.68 -15.03 4.75
C LYS A 145 9.49 -14.84 3.82
N VAL A 146 8.26 -14.98 4.31
CA VAL A 146 7.05 -14.75 3.51
C VAL A 146 7.05 -13.34 2.94
N PHE A 147 7.25 -12.30 3.77
CA PHE A 147 7.27 -10.93 3.26
C PHE A 147 8.41 -10.66 2.28
N ALA A 148 9.61 -11.16 2.57
CA ALA A 148 10.80 -10.92 1.75
C ALA A 148 10.84 -11.74 0.44
N LEU A 149 10.09 -12.84 0.35
CA LEU A 149 10.11 -13.73 -0.82
C LEU A 149 8.83 -13.71 -1.66
N THR A 150 7.75 -13.13 -1.14
CA THR A 150 6.47 -13.05 -1.85
C THR A 150 5.99 -11.62 -2.07
N GLY A 151 6.54 -10.65 -1.34
CA GLY A 151 6.17 -9.25 -1.43
C GLY A 151 4.73 -8.92 -1.01
N ILE A 152 4.02 -9.82 -0.30
CA ILE A 152 2.65 -9.57 0.18
C ILE A 152 2.62 -8.45 1.22
N ARG A 153 1.48 -7.79 1.35
CA ARG A 153 1.25 -6.78 2.39
C ARG A 153 0.92 -7.44 3.72
N VAL A 154 1.20 -6.74 4.83
CA VAL A 154 0.83 -7.22 6.18
C VAL A 154 -0.67 -7.56 6.28
N SER A 155 -1.52 -6.74 5.65
CA SER A 155 -2.96 -6.98 5.60
C SER A 155 -3.35 -8.26 4.85
N GLU A 156 -2.45 -8.83 4.06
CA GLU A 156 -2.66 -10.03 3.27
C GLU A 156 -2.10 -11.29 3.94
N LEU A 157 -1.39 -11.16 5.06
CA LEU A 157 -0.78 -12.29 5.76
C LEU A 157 -1.80 -13.38 6.13
N HIS A 158 -3.04 -13.01 6.45
CA HIS A 158 -4.12 -13.95 6.74
C HIS A 158 -4.50 -14.83 5.54
N ARG A 159 -4.12 -14.44 4.32
CA ARG A 159 -4.34 -15.22 3.09
C ARG A 159 -3.28 -16.28 2.85
N VAL A 160 -2.20 -16.28 3.64
CA VAL A 160 -1.24 -17.39 3.67
C VAL A 160 -1.89 -18.50 4.48
N THR A 161 -2.66 -19.33 3.80
CA THR A 161 -3.42 -20.45 4.36
C THR A 161 -2.74 -21.76 4.04
N VAL A 162 -3.19 -22.85 4.69
CA VAL A 162 -2.73 -24.23 4.37
C VAL A 162 -2.89 -24.47 2.87
N ARG A 163 -4.06 -24.18 2.31
CA ARG A 163 -4.33 -24.31 0.87
C ARG A 163 -3.39 -23.47 0.01
N ALA A 164 -3.10 -22.24 0.40
CA ALA A 164 -2.16 -21.39 -0.33
C ALA A 164 -0.75 -21.96 -0.36
N VAL A 165 -0.32 -22.62 0.72
CA VAL A 165 0.97 -23.35 0.78
C VAL A 165 0.95 -24.59 -0.12
N GLU A 166 -0.13 -25.35 -0.13
CA GLU A 166 -0.31 -26.52 -1.01
C GLU A 166 -0.31 -26.13 -2.49
N GLU A 167 -1.03 -25.06 -2.85
CA GLU A 167 -1.08 -24.54 -4.22
C GLU A 167 0.22 -23.80 -4.62
N GLY A 168 1.09 -23.43 -3.66
CA GLY A 168 2.30 -22.68 -3.91
C GLY A 168 2.09 -21.22 -4.31
N ARG A 169 0.94 -20.62 -3.98
CA ARG A 169 0.58 -19.24 -4.35
C ARG A 169 -0.36 -18.60 -3.34
N VAL A 170 -0.22 -17.31 -3.14
CA VAL A 170 -1.07 -16.48 -2.25
C VAL A 170 -1.86 -15.48 -3.09
N LEU A 171 -3.16 -15.39 -2.85
CA LEU A 171 -4.02 -14.38 -3.46
C LEU A 171 -3.68 -13.00 -2.87
N THR A 172 -3.29 -12.06 -3.72
CA THR A 172 -2.98 -10.67 -3.37
C THR A 172 -3.86 -9.72 -4.16
N ALA A 173 -3.77 -8.43 -3.85
CA ALA A 173 -4.43 -7.39 -4.62
C ALA A 173 -3.41 -6.29 -4.96
N CYS A 174 -3.29 -5.95 -6.24
CA CYS A 174 -2.51 -4.83 -6.73
C CYS A 174 -3.41 -3.97 -7.61
N ASP A 175 -3.47 -2.66 -7.31
CA ASP A 175 -4.25 -1.66 -8.05
C ASP A 175 -5.72 -2.07 -8.31
N GLY A 176 -6.35 -2.65 -7.28
CA GLY A 176 -7.72 -3.12 -7.33
C GLY A 176 -7.92 -4.45 -8.09
N ARG A 177 -6.88 -5.01 -8.70
CA ARG A 177 -6.93 -6.31 -9.39
C ARG A 177 -6.43 -7.43 -8.49
N GLN A 178 -7.10 -8.56 -8.57
CA GLN A 178 -6.63 -9.77 -7.90
C GLN A 178 -5.49 -10.39 -8.72
N GLN A 179 -4.41 -10.77 -8.03
CA GLN A 179 -3.28 -11.48 -8.62
C GLN A 179 -2.72 -12.48 -7.61
N TYR A 180 -1.85 -13.36 -8.07
CA TYR A 180 -1.19 -14.33 -7.21
C TYR A 180 0.29 -13.98 -7.01
N ALA A 181 0.74 -14.02 -5.76
CA ALA A 181 2.16 -14.05 -5.43
C ALA A 181 2.60 -15.51 -5.29
N LEU A 182 3.64 -15.90 -6.00
CA LEU A 182 4.19 -17.26 -5.92
C LEU A 182 4.94 -17.47 -4.60
N ILE A 183 4.77 -18.63 -4.00
CA ILE A 183 5.57 -19.09 -2.86
C ILE A 183 6.73 -19.93 -3.43
N PRO A 184 7.99 -19.48 -3.34
CA PRO A 184 9.12 -20.25 -3.82
C PRO A 184 9.18 -21.65 -3.20
N SER A 185 9.63 -22.65 -3.96
CA SER A 185 9.62 -24.05 -3.55
C SER A 185 10.38 -24.30 -2.23
N CYS A 186 11.48 -23.58 -2.01
CA CYS A 186 12.23 -23.65 -0.75
C CYS A 186 11.40 -23.15 0.45
N LEU A 187 10.70 -22.03 0.31
CA LEU A 187 9.82 -21.51 1.37
C LEU A 187 8.61 -22.43 1.58
N ARG A 188 8.04 -22.96 0.50
CA ARG A 188 6.91 -23.89 0.58
C ARG A 188 7.26 -25.13 1.41
N LYS A 189 8.45 -25.72 1.21
CA LYS A 189 8.92 -26.85 2.01
C LYS A 189 9.00 -26.51 3.51
N GLU A 190 9.55 -25.36 3.86
CA GLU A 190 9.65 -24.91 5.26
C GLU A 190 8.26 -24.66 5.88
N LEU A 191 7.34 -24.04 5.13
CA LEU A 191 5.97 -23.81 5.58
C LEU A 191 5.23 -25.14 5.78
N THR A 192 5.36 -26.08 4.88
CA THR A 192 4.77 -27.43 5.03
C THR A 192 5.29 -28.13 6.28
N ALA A 193 6.60 -28.10 6.51
CA ALA A 193 7.19 -28.67 7.72
C ALA A 193 6.69 -27.98 9.01
N TYR A 194 6.50 -26.65 8.96
CA TYR A 194 5.92 -25.89 10.05
C TYR A 194 4.46 -26.33 10.34
N LEU A 195 3.64 -26.50 9.29
CA LEU A 195 2.26 -26.97 9.42
C LEU A 195 2.19 -28.35 10.09
N GLN A 196 3.05 -29.27 9.69
CA GLN A 196 3.14 -30.61 10.29
C GLN A 196 3.49 -30.56 11.78
N ARG A 197 4.44 -29.70 12.18
CA ARG A 197 4.85 -29.56 13.58
C ARG A 197 3.81 -28.89 14.46
N THR A 198 3.08 -27.93 13.90
CA THR A 198 2.07 -27.14 14.66
C THR A 198 0.68 -27.77 14.64
N GLY A 199 0.43 -28.78 13.81
CA GLY A 199 -0.86 -29.41 13.65
C GLY A 199 -1.93 -28.52 13.00
N ILE A 200 -1.53 -27.46 12.28
CA ILE A 200 -2.48 -26.59 11.58
C ILE A 200 -2.89 -27.26 10.28
N THR A 201 -4.15 -27.68 10.19
CA THR A 201 -4.70 -28.43 9.05
C THR A 201 -5.57 -27.59 8.13
N ALA A 202 -6.03 -26.42 8.54
CA ALA A 202 -6.88 -25.55 7.73
C ALA A 202 -6.74 -24.07 8.13
N GLY A 203 -7.14 -23.17 7.22
CA GLY A 203 -7.16 -21.73 7.47
C GLY A 203 -5.80 -21.04 7.44
N PRO A 204 -5.70 -19.83 8.00
CA PRO A 204 -4.46 -19.06 8.06
C PRO A 204 -3.39 -19.76 8.90
N ILE A 205 -2.14 -19.76 8.42
CA ILE A 205 -1.03 -20.44 9.11
C ILE A 205 -0.36 -19.59 10.20
N PHE A 206 -0.45 -18.26 10.09
CA PHE A 206 0.08 -17.33 11.09
C PHE A 206 -1.02 -16.91 12.06
N VAL A 207 -1.14 -17.64 13.15
CA VAL A 207 -2.18 -17.46 14.16
C VAL A 207 -1.59 -17.11 15.52
N THR A 208 -2.41 -16.48 16.34
CA THR A 208 -2.15 -16.25 17.77
C THR A 208 -2.27 -17.54 18.56
N ARG A 209 -1.91 -17.54 19.85
CA ARG A 209 -2.12 -18.69 20.75
C ARG A 209 -3.59 -19.17 20.78
N ASN A 210 -4.54 -18.26 20.53
CA ASN A 210 -5.97 -18.57 20.53
C ASN A 210 -6.50 -18.96 19.13
N GLY A 211 -5.63 -19.34 18.20
CA GLY A 211 -6.01 -19.75 16.83
C GLY A 211 -6.56 -18.63 15.92
N ARG A 212 -6.52 -17.38 16.35
CA ARG A 212 -7.01 -16.26 15.54
C ARG A 212 -5.90 -15.73 14.63
N PRO A 213 -6.22 -15.30 13.39
CA PRO A 213 -5.23 -14.66 12.51
C PRO A 213 -4.53 -13.49 13.20
N MET A 214 -3.23 -13.36 12.99
CA MET A 214 -2.45 -12.28 13.57
C MET A 214 -2.88 -10.92 13.03
N ARG A 215 -3.06 -9.96 13.93
CA ARG A 215 -3.33 -8.55 13.56
C ARG A 215 -2.04 -7.84 13.13
N ARG A 216 -2.19 -6.81 12.31
CA ARG A 216 -1.06 -5.97 11.84
C ARG A 216 -0.13 -5.50 12.96
N THR A 217 -0.70 -5.07 14.10
CA THR A 217 0.08 -4.59 15.25
C THR A 217 0.92 -5.69 15.87
N GLN A 218 0.42 -6.92 15.96
CA GLN A 218 1.14 -8.08 16.47
C GLN A 218 2.29 -8.47 15.53
N VAL A 219 2.03 -8.53 14.21
CA VAL A 219 3.06 -8.80 13.20
C VAL A 219 4.17 -7.76 13.26
N SER A 220 3.82 -6.48 13.26
CA SER A 220 4.80 -5.39 13.34
C SER A 220 5.58 -5.42 14.67
N GLY A 221 4.91 -5.77 15.78
CA GLY A 221 5.56 -5.93 17.09
C GLY A 221 6.58 -7.06 17.12
N GLU A 222 6.24 -8.23 16.58
CA GLU A 222 7.18 -9.36 16.49
C GLU A 222 8.40 -9.05 15.61
N ILE A 223 8.19 -8.41 14.46
CA ILE A 223 9.29 -8.01 13.58
C ILE A 223 10.17 -6.96 14.25
N ARG A 224 9.58 -5.95 14.90
CA ARG A 224 10.34 -4.93 15.64
C ARG A 224 11.20 -5.55 16.73
N THR A 225 10.65 -6.47 17.51
CA THR A 225 11.39 -7.19 18.54
C THR A 225 12.55 -7.98 17.94
N LEU A 226 12.32 -8.69 16.83
CA LEU A 226 13.36 -9.43 16.13
C LEU A 226 14.46 -8.50 15.60
N CYS A 227 14.10 -7.37 14.99
CA CYS A 227 15.08 -6.39 14.48
C CYS A 227 15.98 -5.86 15.61
N ARG A 228 15.41 -5.53 16.78
CA ARG A 228 16.18 -5.13 17.95
C ARG A 228 17.15 -6.22 18.39
N ASP A 229 16.70 -7.47 18.48
CA ASP A 229 17.52 -8.60 18.89
C ASP A 229 18.63 -8.92 17.85
N ALA A 230 18.36 -8.69 16.58
CA ALA A 230 19.32 -8.81 15.49
C ALA A 230 20.22 -7.59 15.27
N ARG A 231 20.08 -6.53 16.08
CA ARG A 231 20.79 -5.24 15.93
C ARG A 231 20.64 -4.66 14.54
N VAL A 232 19.42 -4.69 14.02
CA VAL A 232 19.02 -4.01 12.79
C VAL A 232 18.36 -2.69 13.19
N ASP A 233 18.64 -1.64 12.40
CA ASP A 233 18.14 -0.29 12.64
C ASP A 233 16.62 -0.26 12.87
N GLY A 234 16.17 0.52 13.85
CA GLY A 234 14.77 0.68 14.21
C GLY A 234 13.88 1.15 13.06
N ASP A 235 14.40 2.01 12.19
CA ASP A 235 13.66 2.53 11.03
C ASP A 235 13.36 1.43 10.00
N LYS A 236 14.20 0.39 9.95
CA LYS A 236 14.01 -0.80 9.12
C LYS A 236 13.13 -1.87 9.77
N SER A 237 12.67 -1.65 11.01
CA SER A 237 11.98 -2.65 11.82
C SER A 237 10.48 -2.79 11.50
N ASN A 238 10.13 -2.75 10.23
CA ASN A 238 8.74 -2.88 9.80
C ASN A 238 8.59 -3.82 8.59
N PRO A 239 7.41 -4.43 8.42
CA PRO A 239 7.16 -5.34 7.28
C PRO A 239 7.27 -4.69 5.90
N ARG A 240 7.18 -3.35 5.80
CA ARG A 240 7.32 -2.63 4.52
C ARG A 240 8.75 -2.75 3.99
N CYS A 241 9.76 -2.69 4.87
CA CYS A 241 11.17 -2.87 4.49
C CYS A 241 11.43 -4.27 3.93
N LEU A 242 10.81 -5.32 4.51
CA LEU A 242 10.90 -6.68 3.96
C LEU A 242 10.25 -6.78 2.58
N ARG A 243 9.10 -6.11 2.39
CA ARG A 243 8.45 -6.04 1.08
C ARG A 243 9.29 -5.24 0.09
N ARG A 244 9.92 -4.14 0.51
CA ARG A 244 10.83 -3.35 -0.34
C ARG A 244 12.01 -4.21 -0.78
N LEU A 245 12.61 -5.00 0.11
CA LEU A 245 13.65 -5.96 -0.23
C LEU A 245 13.21 -6.91 -1.35
N TYR A 246 11.98 -7.44 -1.29
CA TYR A 246 11.42 -8.25 -2.38
C TYR A 246 11.34 -7.47 -3.69
N GLN A 247 10.79 -6.25 -3.65
CA GLN A 247 10.62 -5.42 -4.85
C GLN A 247 11.97 -5.12 -5.53
N VAL A 248 12.95 -4.66 -4.76
CA VAL A 248 14.31 -4.39 -5.26
C VAL A 248 14.98 -5.66 -5.81
N THR A 249 14.76 -6.81 -5.15
CA THR A 249 15.28 -8.08 -5.65
C THR A 249 14.65 -8.45 -7.00
N GLN A 250 13.33 -8.25 -7.17
CA GLN A 250 12.64 -8.50 -8.44
C GLN A 250 13.06 -7.53 -9.55
N GLU A 251 13.28 -6.26 -9.21
CA GLU A 251 13.81 -5.25 -10.13
C GLU A 251 15.19 -5.70 -10.65
N ARG A 252 16.13 -6.03 -9.75
CA ARG A 252 17.48 -6.51 -10.11
C ARG A 252 17.46 -7.77 -10.97
N ILE A 253 16.57 -8.72 -10.67
CA ILE A 253 16.41 -9.94 -11.49
C ILE A 253 15.91 -9.56 -12.89
N ARG A 254 14.93 -8.67 -12.99
CA ARG A 254 14.39 -8.22 -14.28
C ARG A 254 15.45 -7.54 -15.11
N ASP A 255 16.23 -6.62 -14.54
CA ASP A 255 17.30 -5.90 -15.21
C ASP A 255 18.38 -6.90 -15.71
N SER A 256 18.73 -7.90 -14.89
CA SER A 256 19.68 -8.94 -15.28
C SER A 256 19.16 -9.79 -16.44
N VAL A 257 17.87 -10.16 -16.42
CA VAL A 257 17.23 -10.94 -17.51
C VAL A 257 17.18 -10.12 -18.78
N GLN A 258 16.85 -8.84 -18.70
CA GLN A 258 16.82 -7.94 -19.86
C GLN A 258 18.21 -7.81 -20.48
N MET A 259 19.23 -7.54 -19.67
CA MET A 259 20.63 -7.45 -20.14
C MET A 259 21.08 -8.75 -20.84
N LEU A 260 20.75 -9.93 -20.27
CA LEU A 260 21.07 -11.19 -20.89
C LEU A 260 20.33 -11.41 -22.22
N ALA A 261 19.07 -10.97 -22.32
CA ALA A 261 18.30 -11.05 -23.54
C ALA A 261 18.86 -10.13 -24.63
N GLU A 262 19.29 -8.92 -24.28
CA GLU A 262 19.95 -7.97 -25.20
C GLU A 262 21.28 -8.56 -25.72
N GLN A 263 22.11 -9.11 -24.84
CA GLN A 263 23.36 -9.75 -25.23
C GLN A 263 23.14 -10.97 -26.15
N ALA A 264 22.09 -11.76 -25.87
CA ALA A 264 21.75 -12.90 -26.72
C ALA A 264 21.26 -12.44 -28.10
N HIS A 265 20.51 -11.35 -28.16
CA HIS A 265 20.02 -10.77 -29.43
C HIS A 265 21.20 -10.22 -30.26
N GLU A 266 22.10 -9.48 -29.64
CA GLU A 266 23.30 -8.98 -30.33
C GLU A 266 24.13 -10.13 -30.94
N ARG A 267 24.33 -11.22 -30.21
CA ARG A 267 25.05 -12.41 -30.74
C ARG A 267 24.35 -13.02 -31.96
N LEU A 268 23.02 -13.10 -31.94
CA LEU A 268 22.24 -13.60 -33.08
C LEU A 268 22.43 -12.71 -34.31
N LEU A 269 22.43 -11.38 -34.12
CA LEU A 269 22.67 -10.44 -35.21
C LEU A 269 24.11 -10.53 -35.77
N GLU A 270 25.09 -10.71 -34.88
CA GLU A 270 26.50 -10.94 -35.32
C GLU A 270 26.61 -12.25 -36.10
N GLU A 271 25.97 -13.35 -35.68
CA GLU A 271 25.95 -14.62 -36.41
C GLU A 271 25.25 -14.50 -37.77
N GLU A 272 24.15 -13.74 -37.86
CA GLU A 272 23.50 -13.42 -39.14
C GLU A 272 24.40 -12.65 -40.07
N GLN A 273 25.13 -11.63 -39.58
CA GLN A 273 26.07 -10.85 -40.36
C GLN A 273 27.22 -11.69 -40.87
N LEU A 274 27.75 -12.61 -40.04
CA LEU A 274 28.82 -13.52 -40.46
C LEU A 274 28.35 -14.57 -41.50
N THR A 275 27.04 -14.94 -41.45
CA THR A 275 26.51 -16.01 -42.30
C THR A 275 26.00 -15.47 -43.65
N VAL A 276 25.37 -14.30 -43.67
CA VAL A 276 24.69 -13.72 -44.84
C VAL A 276 25.05 -12.25 -45.07
N GLY A 277 26.00 -11.72 -44.28
CA GLY A 277 26.41 -10.32 -44.34
C GLY A 277 27.02 -9.98 -45.70
N TRP A 278 26.69 -8.82 -46.20
CA TRP A 278 27.31 -8.25 -47.40
C TRP A 278 28.71 -7.81 -47.04
N GLU A 279 29.75 -8.58 -47.48
CA GLU A 279 31.12 -8.15 -47.38
C GLU A 279 31.26 -6.85 -48.14
N GLN A 280 31.59 -5.75 -47.47
CA GLN A 280 32.07 -4.56 -48.12
C GLN A 280 33.53 -4.83 -48.52
N ASP A 281 33.73 -5.36 -49.72
CA ASP A 281 35.01 -5.31 -50.37
C ASP A 281 35.37 -3.85 -50.62
N GLY A 282 36.30 -3.32 -49.79
CA GLY A 282 36.85 -1.99 -49.85
C GLY A 282 38.35 -2.07 -50.00
#